data_5a47775a6faaa1daa4d49a6afeaea3b6
#
_entry.id   5a47775a6faaa1daa4d49a6afeaea3b6
#
_cell.length_a   1.000
_cell.length_b   1.000
_cell.length_c   1.000
_cell.angle_alpha   90.00
_cell.angle_beta   90.00
_cell.angle_gamma   90.00
#
_symmetry.space_group_name_H-M   'P 1'
#
loop_
_entity.id
_entity.type
_entity.pdbx_description
1 polymer ?
#
loop_
_entity_poly.entity_id
_entity_poly.type
_entity_poly.pdbx_seq_one_letter_code
_entity_poly.pdbx_strand_id
1 'polypeptide(L)'
;MSFQEIPVLDLRLSQDPETKPEFLLQLRNALINVGFLLLTNYEAIGPSKEELELIKNQSFEFFKLPQEVKAECEMIHSPHFLGYTRLANEITALHTDWREQIDLATELPAPGKDEPIYRNIEGPNLWPDGEYIPNFKPTVLNHITRMTNLATEFRRLVCESIGLPKDAMDNYFKENQQCKMKLIAYPDFHQLENKSAVSLDDTPNTAGQGCGPHRDSDLLTYIYQATDHTDSLQVQNFQGKWITVPNIPNALVVNNGQTLEAISKGVCKATIHRVLIPKAGSGTRISIPFFQTIDLDSYKVSLKDIPQDVLDIKDERDRKIEDWAVDVGFQYQPDVEKHPVGYAVFRNRIKSHQDVSAKWYPQILKEVLAEY
;
A
#
# COMPACT_ATOMS: atom_id res chain seq x y z
N MET A 1 -1.54 26.63 -6.46
CA MET A 1 -1.48 25.61 -7.53
C MET A 1 -1.32 24.26 -6.86
N SER A 2 -1.93 23.20 -7.37
CA SER A 2 -1.69 21.83 -6.91
C SER A 2 -0.35 21.32 -7.45
N PHE A 3 0.18 20.24 -6.84
CA PHE A 3 1.45 19.66 -7.27
C PHE A 3 1.40 19.19 -8.75
N GLN A 4 2.53 19.29 -9.44
CA GLN A 4 2.71 18.86 -10.82
C GLN A 4 3.79 17.77 -10.96
N GLU A 5 4.53 17.50 -9.89
CA GLU A 5 5.59 16.50 -9.81
C GLU A 5 5.62 15.85 -8.43
N ILE A 6 6.24 14.69 -8.34
CA ILE A 6 6.43 13.94 -7.10
C ILE A 6 7.81 14.29 -6.52
N PRO A 7 7.89 14.82 -5.28
CA PRO A 7 9.16 15.21 -4.68
C PRO A 7 10.08 14.01 -4.45
N VAL A 8 11.38 14.21 -4.63
CA VAL A 8 12.44 13.23 -4.37
C VAL A 8 13.20 13.64 -3.13
N LEU A 9 13.25 12.78 -2.12
CA LEU A 9 13.93 13.02 -0.85
C LEU A 9 15.11 12.04 -0.67
N ASP A 10 16.26 12.58 -0.28
CA ASP A 10 17.46 11.80 0.06
C ASP A 10 17.49 11.53 1.57
N LEU A 11 17.29 10.28 1.98
CA LEU A 11 17.21 9.92 3.40
C LEU A 11 18.52 10.18 4.17
N ARG A 12 19.68 10.20 3.51
CA ARG A 12 20.96 10.53 4.18
C ARG A 12 20.94 11.90 4.84
N LEU A 13 20.20 12.86 4.26
CA LEU A 13 20.08 14.22 4.82
C LEU A 13 19.42 14.22 6.21
N SER A 14 18.63 13.18 6.54
CA SER A 14 18.00 13.05 7.86
C SER A 14 18.97 12.61 8.97
N GLN A 15 20.12 12.08 8.60
CA GLN A 15 21.11 11.53 9.55
C GLN A 15 22.16 12.54 10.02
N ASP A 16 22.32 13.63 9.28
CA ASP A 16 23.23 14.72 9.62
C ASP A 16 22.46 15.85 10.31
N PRO A 17 22.86 16.26 11.52
CA PRO A 17 22.20 17.36 12.25
C PRO A 17 22.15 18.69 11.49
N GLU A 18 23.09 18.97 10.59
CA GLU A 18 23.12 20.21 9.81
C GLU A 18 22.08 20.21 8.68
N THR A 19 21.82 19.05 8.04
CA THR A 19 20.90 18.93 6.90
C THR A 19 19.51 18.38 7.29
N LYS A 20 19.37 17.75 8.46
CA LYS A 20 18.10 17.20 8.94
C LYS A 20 16.96 18.23 8.97
N PRO A 21 17.14 19.48 9.40
CA PRO A 21 16.04 20.46 9.41
C PRO A 21 15.47 20.71 8.00
N GLU A 22 16.32 20.79 6.98
CA GLU A 22 15.89 20.93 5.60
C GLU A 22 15.14 19.69 5.10
N PHE A 23 15.68 18.50 5.39
CA PHE A 23 15.00 17.23 5.08
C PHE A 23 13.58 17.17 5.68
N LEU A 24 13.43 17.55 6.96
CA LEU A 24 12.14 17.54 7.65
C LEU A 24 11.16 18.55 7.01
N LEU A 25 11.64 19.69 6.54
CA LEU A 25 10.80 20.65 5.82
C LEU A 25 10.35 20.11 4.46
N GLN A 26 11.25 19.48 3.70
CA GLN A 26 10.89 18.81 2.44
C GLN A 26 9.90 17.68 2.68
N LEU A 27 10.10 16.86 3.72
CA LEU A 27 9.18 15.77 4.09
C LEU A 27 7.81 16.33 4.49
N ARG A 28 7.74 17.37 5.32
CA ARG A 28 6.49 18.07 5.68
C ARG A 28 5.71 18.49 4.43
N ASN A 29 6.39 19.14 3.50
CA ASN A 29 5.76 19.58 2.25
C ASN A 29 5.23 18.40 1.42
N ALA A 30 6.00 17.32 1.30
CA ALA A 30 5.58 16.13 0.59
C ALA A 30 4.33 15.48 1.22
N LEU A 31 4.31 15.31 2.55
CA LEU A 31 3.20 14.69 3.28
C LEU A 31 1.91 15.53 3.25
N ILE A 32 2.02 16.86 3.37
CA ILE A 32 0.86 17.75 3.43
C ILE A 32 0.34 18.09 2.03
N ASN A 33 1.21 18.50 1.12
CA ASN A 33 0.81 19.11 -0.15
C ASN A 33 0.80 18.15 -1.34
N VAL A 34 1.29 16.89 -1.17
CA VAL A 34 1.35 15.89 -2.24
C VAL A 34 0.74 14.56 -1.80
N GLY A 35 1.10 14.08 -0.61
CA GLY A 35 0.76 12.75 -0.09
C GLY A 35 1.58 11.61 -0.70
N PHE A 36 2.56 11.94 -1.55
CA PHE A 36 3.49 11.04 -2.23
C PHE A 36 4.90 11.64 -2.26
N LEU A 37 5.90 10.77 -2.23
CA LEU A 37 7.31 11.12 -2.45
C LEU A 37 8.10 9.94 -3.01
N LEU A 38 9.27 10.21 -3.54
CA LEU A 38 10.29 9.21 -3.86
C LEU A 38 11.39 9.30 -2.81
N LEU A 39 11.71 8.17 -2.17
CA LEU A 39 12.74 8.06 -1.14
C LEU A 39 13.97 7.37 -1.73
N THR A 40 15.13 8.01 -1.60
CA THR A 40 16.42 7.49 -2.08
C THR A 40 17.43 7.36 -0.94
N ASN A 41 18.50 6.59 -1.18
CA ASN A 41 19.63 6.43 -0.26
C ASN A 41 19.24 5.94 1.16
N TYR A 42 18.34 4.98 1.23
CA TYR A 42 17.80 4.41 2.47
C TYR A 42 18.52 3.10 2.88
N GLU A 43 19.51 2.64 2.13
CA GLU A 43 20.14 1.32 2.27
C GLU A 43 20.79 1.10 3.64
N ALA A 44 21.16 2.16 4.36
CA ALA A 44 21.72 2.05 5.70
C ALA A 44 20.75 1.42 6.72
N ILE A 45 19.43 1.59 6.53
CA ILE A 45 18.37 1.08 7.42
C ILE A 45 17.33 0.22 6.71
N GLY A 46 17.24 0.33 5.40
CA GLY A 46 16.33 -0.42 4.54
C GLY A 46 17.03 -1.53 3.74
N PRO A 47 16.36 -2.10 2.74
CA PRO A 47 16.97 -3.12 1.88
C PRO A 47 18.10 -2.54 1.05
N SER A 48 19.16 -3.32 0.85
CA SER A 48 20.25 -3.00 -0.06
C SER A 48 19.81 -3.19 -1.52
N LYS A 49 20.63 -2.71 -2.47
CA LYS A 49 20.38 -2.90 -3.92
C LYS A 49 20.36 -4.38 -4.29
N GLU A 50 21.24 -5.17 -3.69
CA GLU A 50 21.34 -6.62 -3.89
C GLU A 50 20.08 -7.32 -3.34
N GLU A 51 19.57 -6.90 -2.17
CA GLU A 51 18.34 -7.42 -1.58
C GLU A 51 17.10 -7.04 -2.42
N LEU A 52 17.08 -5.84 -3.02
CA LEU A 52 16.03 -5.44 -3.97
C LEU A 52 16.06 -6.28 -5.24
N GLU A 53 17.25 -6.57 -5.78
CA GLU A 53 17.38 -7.42 -6.96
C GLU A 53 16.98 -8.87 -6.66
N LEU A 54 17.31 -9.39 -5.46
CA LEU A 54 16.87 -10.72 -5.04
C LEU A 54 15.34 -10.84 -4.97
N ILE A 55 14.65 -9.91 -4.30
CA ILE A 55 13.17 -9.98 -4.21
C ILE A 55 12.50 -9.78 -5.56
N LYS A 56 13.05 -8.95 -6.45
CA LYS A 56 12.60 -8.80 -7.83
C LYS A 56 12.73 -10.14 -8.59
N ASN A 57 13.88 -10.80 -8.51
CA ASN A 57 14.10 -12.08 -9.19
C ASN A 57 13.18 -13.16 -8.65
N GLN A 58 13.00 -13.26 -7.33
CA GLN A 58 12.06 -14.20 -6.72
C GLN A 58 10.61 -13.91 -7.11
N SER A 59 10.24 -12.65 -7.34
CA SER A 59 8.91 -12.28 -7.87
C SER A 59 8.71 -12.84 -9.28
N PHE A 60 9.69 -12.67 -10.18
CA PHE A 60 9.60 -13.22 -11.52
C PHE A 60 9.56 -14.76 -11.53
N GLU A 61 10.37 -15.41 -10.68
CA GLU A 61 10.34 -16.87 -10.53
C GLU A 61 8.99 -17.35 -10.05
N PHE A 62 8.39 -16.71 -9.05
CA PHE A 62 7.07 -17.06 -8.52
C PHE A 62 5.98 -16.97 -9.61
N PHE A 63 5.91 -15.85 -10.33
CA PHE A 63 4.84 -15.67 -11.34
C PHE A 63 5.01 -16.58 -12.57
N LYS A 64 6.22 -17.11 -12.81
CA LYS A 64 6.49 -18.13 -13.85
C LYS A 64 6.15 -19.56 -13.43
N LEU A 65 5.87 -19.81 -12.15
CA LEU A 65 5.49 -21.13 -11.68
C LEU A 65 4.22 -21.64 -12.42
N PRO A 66 4.09 -22.95 -12.63
CA PRO A 66 2.86 -23.54 -13.14
C PRO A 66 1.64 -23.11 -12.32
N GLN A 67 0.49 -22.94 -12.98
CA GLN A 67 -0.72 -22.45 -12.31
C GLN A 67 -1.17 -23.37 -11.18
N GLU A 68 -1.00 -24.67 -11.32
CA GLU A 68 -1.28 -25.68 -10.30
C GLU A 68 -0.44 -25.48 -9.03
N VAL A 69 0.83 -25.12 -9.15
CA VAL A 69 1.72 -24.84 -8.01
C VAL A 69 1.31 -23.54 -7.31
N LYS A 70 1.00 -22.49 -8.07
CA LYS A 70 0.47 -21.23 -7.49
C LYS A 70 -0.87 -21.44 -6.80
N ALA A 71 -1.72 -22.33 -7.32
CA ALA A 71 -3.03 -22.64 -6.77
C ALA A 71 -2.95 -23.28 -5.36
N GLU A 72 -1.89 -23.98 -5.02
CA GLU A 72 -1.69 -24.54 -3.67
C GLU A 72 -1.60 -23.46 -2.58
N CYS A 73 -1.09 -22.29 -2.91
CA CYS A 73 -1.03 -21.16 -1.98
C CYS A 73 -2.09 -20.07 -2.27
N GLU A 74 -3.20 -20.40 -2.94
CA GLU A 74 -4.28 -19.44 -3.16
C GLU A 74 -4.88 -18.92 -1.86
N MET A 75 -5.19 -17.63 -1.84
CA MET A 75 -5.76 -16.92 -0.70
C MET A 75 -7.04 -17.60 -0.15
N ILE A 76 -7.81 -18.24 -1.00
CA ILE A 76 -9.04 -18.95 -0.59
C ILE A 76 -8.78 -20.12 0.38
N HIS A 77 -7.54 -20.57 0.50
CA HIS A 77 -7.17 -21.64 1.42
C HIS A 77 -6.90 -21.14 2.85
N SER A 78 -6.86 -19.81 3.08
CA SER A 78 -6.60 -19.21 4.38
C SER A 78 -7.72 -18.24 4.81
N PRO A 79 -8.11 -18.23 6.08
CA PRO A 79 -9.03 -17.22 6.63
C PRO A 79 -8.35 -15.85 6.79
N HIS A 80 -7.03 -15.74 6.59
CA HIS A 80 -6.22 -14.58 6.94
C HIS A 80 -6.06 -13.57 5.79
N PHE A 81 -6.69 -13.80 4.62
CA PHE A 81 -6.56 -12.96 3.44
C PHE A 81 -5.10 -12.79 3.00
N LEU A 82 -4.30 -13.86 3.16
CA LEU A 82 -2.92 -13.99 2.69
C LEU A 82 -2.86 -15.13 1.67
N GLY A 83 -2.06 -14.95 0.63
CA GLY A 83 -1.87 -15.95 -0.43
C GLY A 83 -2.04 -15.39 -1.83
N TYR A 84 -2.00 -16.27 -2.81
CA TYR A 84 -2.06 -15.95 -4.23
C TYR A 84 -3.48 -15.62 -4.70
N THR A 85 -3.58 -14.62 -5.55
CA THR A 85 -4.80 -14.22 -6.28
C THR A 85 -4.53 -14.27 -7.78
N ARG A 86 -5.37 -15.01 -8.51
CA ARG A 86 -5.25 -15.19 -9.96
C ARG A 86 -5.45 -13.88 -10.72
N LEU A 87 -4.94 -13.86 -11.95
CA LEU A 87 -5.13 -12.75 -12.89
C LEU A 87 -6.62 -12.41 -13.03
N ALA A 88 -6.92 -11.11 -12.94
CA ALA A 88 -8.27 -10.55 -13.14
C ALA A 88 -9.33 -10.99 -12.10
N ASN A 89 -8.93 -11.50 -10.93
CA ASN A 89 -9.85 -11.88 -9.86
C ASN A 89 -10.15 -10.75 -8.86
N GLU A 90 -9.50 -9.60 -8.98
CA GLU A 90 -9.80 -8.43 -8.16
C GLU A 90 -10.57 -7.37 -8.94
N ILE A 91 -11.39 -6.60 -8.21
CA ILE A 91 -12.22 -5.52 -8.74
C ILE A 91 -11.96 -4.27 -7.91
N THR A 92 -11.55 -3.18 -8.57
CA THR A 92 -11.43 -1.85 -7.95
C THR A 92 -12.32 -0.88 -8.71
N ALA A 93 -13.10 -0.08 -7.99
CA ALA A 93 -14.03 0.91 -8.58
C ALA A 93 -14.96 0.31 -9.65
N LEU A 94 -15.48 -0.91 -9.42
CA LEU A 94 -16.38 -1.68 -10.29
C LEU A 94 -15.77 -2.19 -11.62
N HIS A 95 -14.45 -2.07 -11.79
CA HIS A 95 -13.74 -2.57 -12.96
C HIS A 95 -12.71 -3.64 -12.55
N THR A 96 -12.48 -4.61 -13.43
CA THR A 96 -11.49 -5.67 -13.22
C THR A 96 -10.08 -5.10 -13.22
N ASP A 97 -9.29 -5.47 -12.22
CA ASP A 97 -7.86 -5.19 -12.14
C ASP A 97 -7.10 -6.28 -12.91
N TRP A 98 -6.38 -5.88 -13.95
CA TRP A 98 -5.57 -6.80 -14.77
C TRP A 98 -4.20 -7.03 -14.11
N ARG A 99 -4.21 -7.78 -13.02
CA ARG A 99 -3.02 -8.19 -12.27
C ARG A 99 -3.21 -9.55 -11.65
N GLU A 100 -2.11 -10.26 -11.44
CA GLU A 100 -2.02 -11.37 -10.50
C GLU A 100 -1.10 -10.97 -9.36
N GLN A 101 -1.30 -11.52 -8.16
CA GLN A 101 -0.51 -11.13 -6.99
C GLN A 101 -0.44 -12.22 -5.94
N ILE A 102 0.52 -12.10 -5.03
CA ILE A 102 0.53 -12.83 -3.77
C ILE A 102 0.58 -11.84 -2.62
N ASP A 103 -0.39 -11.92 -1.70
CA ASP A 103 -0.45 -11.17 -0.46
C ASP A 103 0.33 -11.92 0.62
N LEU A 104 1.31 -11.23 1.20
CA LEU A 104 2.23 -11.75 2.20
C LEU A 104 2.29 -10.80 3.40
N ALA A 105 2.80 -11.28 4.53
CA ALA A 105 2.91 -10.47 5.75
C ALA A 105 4.06 -10.93 6.62
N THR A 106 4.37 -10.16 7.66
CA THR A 106 5.17 -10.65 8.79
C THR A 106 4.60 -11.97 9.28
N GLU A 107 5.43 -13.00 9.41
CA GLU A 107 4.99 -14.33 9.81
C GLU A 107 4.52 -14.31 11.26
N LEU A 108 3.23 -14.54 11.47
CA LEU A 108 2.61 -14.65 12.79
C LEU A 108 1.80 -15.95 12.88
N PRO A 109 1.60 -16.50 14.09
CA PRO A 109 0.65 -17.60 14.28
C PRO A 109 -0.78 -17.12 13.99
N ALA A 110 -1.67 -18.07 13.67
CA ALA A 110 -3.09 -17.77 13.61
C ALA A 110 -3.61 -17.25 14.96
N PRO A 111 -4.52 -16.27 14.98
CA PRO A 111 -5.12 -15.78 16.22
C PRO A 111 -5.83 -16.88 17.00
N GLY A 112 -5.84 -16.74 18.33
CA GLY A 112 -6.58 -17.62 19.21
C GLY A 112 -8.11 -17.54 19.00
N LYS A 113 -8.85 -18.56 19.40
CA LYS A 113 -10.32 -18.62 19.24
C LYS A 113 -11.07 -17.54 20.03
N ASP A 114 -10.46 -17.04 21.09
CA ASP A 114 -11.03 -16.03 21.96
C ASP A 114 -10.63 -14.59 21.56
N GLU A 115 -9.79 -14.47 20.52
CA GLU A 115 -9.41 -13.17 19.97
C GLU A 115 -10.55 -12.53 19.16
N PRO A 116 -10.63 -11.20 19.12
CA PRO A 116 -11.61 -10.51 18.30
C PRO A 116 -11.54 -10.96 16.82
N ILE A 117 -12.69 -11.13 16.18
CA ILE A 117 -12.80 -11.69 14.81
C ILE A 117 -11.94 -10.92 13.79
N TYR A 118 -11.76 -9.61 13.95
CA TYR A 118 -10.95 -8.80 13.05
C TYR A 118 -9.46 -9.15 13.09
N ARG A 119 -8.97 -9.81 14.16
CA ARG A 119 -7.59 -10.29 14.20
C ARG A 119 -7.31 -11.41 13.21
N ASN A 120 -8.33 -12.03 12.66
CA ASN A 120 -8.14 -13.03 11.60
C ASN A 120 -7.49 -12.47 10.32
N ILE A 121 -7.32 -11.16 10.16
CA ILE A 121 -6.48 -10.61 9.08
C ILE A 121 -4.97 -10.72 9.36
N GLU A 122 -4.58 -11.11 10.58
CA GLU A 122 -3.23 -11.54 10.95
C GLU A 122 -3.16 -13.07 10.92
N GLY A 123 -1.99 -13.62 10.64
CA GLY A 123 -1.81 -15.08 10.65
C GLY A 123 -0.64 -15.53 9.79
N PRO A 124 -0.46 -16.85 9.66
CA PRO A 124 0.62 -17.40 8.85
C PRO A 124 0.40 -17.16 7.36
N ASN A 125 1.50 -16.97 6.65
CA ASN A 125 1.48 -16.91 5.19
C ASN A 125 1.17 -18.29 4.58
N LEU A 126 0.61 -18.27 3.37
CA LEU A 126 0.61 -19.45 2.48
C LEU A 126 1.84 -19.36 1.56
N TRP A 127 2.70 -20.36 1.64
CA TRP A 127 3.92 -20.42 0.87
C TRP A 127 3.79 -21.40 -0.29
N PRO A 128 4.35 -21.10 -1.48
CA PRO A 128 4.50 -22.09 -2.53
C PRO A 128 5.44 -23.21 -2.08
N ASP A 129 5.31 -24.39 -2.68
CA ASP A 129 6.20 -25.51 -2.38
C ASP A 129 7.68 -25.13 -2.62
N GLY A 130 8.49 -25.31 -1.60
CA GLY A 130 9.92 -24.99 -1.62
C GLY A 130 10.73 -25.85 -2.57
N GLU A 131 10.22 -26.99 -3.07
CA GLU A 131 10.88 -27.78 -4.09
C GLU A 131 10.98 -27.02 -5.42
N TYR A 132 9.98 -26.19 -5.74
CA TYR A 132 9.96 -25.38 -6.96
C TYR A 132 10.72 -24.05 -6.81
N ILE A 133 10.70 -23.45 -5.60
CA ILE A 133 11.24 -22.11 -5.38
C ILE A 133 11.85 -21.98 -3.96
N PRO A 134 13.00 -22.64 -3.70
CA PRO A 134 13.55 -22.78 -2.35
C PRO A 134 13.96 -21.44 -1.69
N ASN A 135 14.34 -20.45 -2.48
CA ASN A 135 14.79 -19.16 -1.98
C ASN A 135 13.66 -18.13 -1.76
N PHE A 136 12.43 -18.44 -2.15
CA PHE A 136 11.30 -17.49 -2.09
C PHE A 136 11.00 -17.05 -0.66
N LYS A 137 10.66 -17.99 0.21
CA LYS A 137 10.31 -17.71 1.61
C LYS A 137 11.41 -16.94 2.35
N PRO A 138 12.68 -17.37 2.38
CA PRO A 138 13.72 -16.64 3.08
C PRO A 138 13.96 -15.24 2.51
N THR A 139 13.89 -15.04 1.19
CA THR A 139 14.04 -13.73 0.55
C THR A 139 12.90 -12.79 0.93
N VAL A 140 11.66 -13.27 0.89
CA VAL A 140 10.48 -12.48 1.29
C VAL A 140 10.56 -12.06 2.75
N LEU A 141 10.86 -12.99 3.66
CA LEU A 141 10.95 -12.70 5.10
C LEU A 141 12.07 -11.70 5.41
N ASN A 142 13.23 -11.83 4.74
CA ASN A 142 14.30 -10.84 4.85
C ASN A 142 13.84 -9.47 4.36
N HIS A 143 13.19 -9.39 3.21
CA HIS A 143 12.68 -8.13 2.67
C HIS A 143 11.68 -7.46 3.61
N ILE A 144 10.71 -8.20 4.17
CA ILE A 144 9.77 -7.70 5.17
C ILE A 144 10.51 -7.14 6.39
N THR A 145 11.53 -7.83 6.88
CA THR A 145 12.34 -7.36 8.03
C THR A 145 13.06 -6.06 7.71
N ARG A 146 13.73 -5.97 6.55
CA ARG A 146 14.44 -4.76 6.12
C ARG A 146 13.49 -3.57 5.93
N MET A 147 12.33 -3.81 5.31
CA MET A 147 11.31 -2.79 5.13
C MET A 147 10.68 -2.34 6.46
N THR A 148 10.47 -3.25 7.40
CA THR A 148 9.96 -2.92 8.75
C THR A 148 10.93 -1.99 9.49
N ASN A 149 12.24 -2.23 9.39
CA ASN A 149 13.27 -1.37 10.00
C ASN A 149 13.22 0.03 9.39
N LEU A 150 13.21 0.12 8.05
CA LEU A 150 13.08 1.41 7.35
C LEU A 150 11.80 2.14 7.75
N ALA A 151 10.66 1.46 7.71
CA ALA A 151 9.36 2.05 8.01
C ALA A 151 9.28 2.56 9.46
N THR A 152 9.93 1.87 10.41
CA THR A 152 9.99 2.29 11.82
C THR A 152 10.74 3.60 11.98
N GLU A 153 11.92 3.73 11.38
CA GLU A 153 12.71 4.96 11.47
C GLU A 153 12.08 6.11 10.66
N PHE A 154 11.53 5.80 9.47
CA PHE A 154 10.87 6.82 8.64
C PHE A 154 9.61 7.39 9.32
N ARG A 155 8.82 6.56 10.01
CA ARG A 155 7.66 7.01 10.79
C ARG A 155 8.05 8.06 11.85
N ARG A 156 9.22 7.91 12.49
CA ARG A 156 9.74 8.88 13.46
C ARG A 156 10.06 10.22 12.81
N LEU A 157 10.64 10.18 11.61
CA LEU A 157 10.88 11.39 10.81
C LEU A 157 9.56 12.04 10.37
N VAL A 158 8.53 11.26 10.08
CA VAL A 158 7.17 11.79 9.81
C VAL A 158 6.65 12.56 11.02
N CYS A 159 6.75 12.02 12.25
CA CYS A 159 6.38 12.76 13.46
C CYS A 159 7.13 14.09 13.58
N GLU A 160 8.46 14.05 13.49
CA GLU A 160 9.30 15.25 13.59
C GLU A 160 8.96 16.29 12.49
N SER A 161 8.70 15.83 11.27
CA SER A 161 8.39 16.71 10.14
C SER A 161 7.09 17.50 10.32
N ILE A 162 6.11 16.94 11.02
CA ILE A 162 4.85 17.63 11.37
C ILE A 162 4.88 18.28 12.75
N GLY A 163 6.08 18.45 13.31
CA GLY A 163 6.30 19.20 14.55
C GLY A 163 5.98 18.43 15.84
N LEU A 164 5.91 17.11 15.78
CA LEU A 164 5.65 16.26 16.94
C LEU A 164 6.92 15.58 17.47
N PRO A 165 6.94 15.13 18.73
CA PRO A 165 7.99 14.23 19.22
C PRO A 165 8.15 13.01 18.30
N LYS A 166 9.37 12.55 18.08
CA LYS A 166 9.68 11.41 17.18
C LYS A 166 8.93 10.12 17.52
N ASP A 167 8.56 9.94 18.78
CA ASP A 167 7.86 8.79 19.34
C ASP A 167 6.32 8.98 19.47
N ALA A 168 5.78 10.07 18.94
CA ALA A 168 4.35 10.41 19.05
C ALA A 168 3.40 9.32 18.49
N MET A 169 3.89 8.48 17.59
CA MET A 169 3.12 7.38 17.01
C MET A 169 3.46 6.01 17.63
N ASP A 170 4.41 5.89 18.56
CA ASP A 170 4.87 4.57 19.03
C ASP A 170 3.77 3.78 19.74
N ASN A 171 2.81 4.43 20.38
CA ASN A 171 1.67 3.79 21.02
C ASN A 171 0.70 3.06 20.07
N TYR A 172 0.80 3.31 18.76
CA TYR A 172 0.01 2.61 17.74
C TYR A 172 0.68 1.30 17.28
N PHE A 173 1.83 0.95 17.83
CA PHE A 173 2.62 -0.20 17.36
C PHE A 173 2.94 -1.14 18.52
N LYS A 174 2.88 -2.44 18.21
CA LYS A 174 3.32 -3.51 19.10
C LYS A 174 4.65 -4.08 18.62
N GLU A 175 5.38 -4.78 19.50
CA GLU A 175 6.66 -5.40 19.19
C GLU A 175 6.55 -6.39 18.02
N ASN A 176 5.52 -7.22 18.01
CA ASN A 176 5.30 -8.25 16.98
C ASN A 176 4.14 -7.89 16.08
N GLN A 177 4.13 -6.66 15.58
CA GLN A 177 3.06 -6.22 14.70
C GLN A 177 3.23 -6.76 13.27
N GLN A 178 2.13 -7.20 12.68
CA GLN A 178 2.11 -7.62 11.29
C GLN A 178 2.16 -6.41 10.35
N CYS A 179 3.21 -6.36 9.52
CA CYS A 179 3.23 -5.54 8.31
C CYS A 179 2.83 -6.42 7.13
N LYS A 180 2.28 -5.82 6.08
CA LYS A 180 1.85 -6.53 4.88
C LYS A 180 2.69 -6.13 3.69
N MET A 181 2.82 -7.02 2.73
CA MET A 181 3.39 -6.72 1.43
C MET A 181 2.67 -7.52 0.34
N LYS A 182 2.83 -7.07 -0.89
CA LYS A 182 2.39 -7.82 -2.06
C LYS A 182 3.55 -7.95 -3.06
N LEU A 183 3.59 -9.06 -3.76
CA LEU A 183 4.26 -9.14 -5.04
C LEU A 183 3.17 -9.07 -6.10
N ILE A 184 3.30 -8.16 -7.05
CA ILE A 184 2.25 -7.91 -8.04
C ILE A 184 2.85 -7.95 -9.44
N ALA A 185 2.26 -8.75 -10.32
CA ALA A 185 2.58 -8.79 -11.74
C ALA A 185 1.42 -8.20 -12.56
N TYR A 186 1.75 -7.19 -13.36
CA TYR A 186 0.86 -6.60 -14.34
C TYR A 186 1.33 -7.04 -15.73
N PRO A 187 0.64 -7.97 -16.39
CA PRO A 187 0.99 -8.37 -17.76
C PRO A 187 0.78 -7.19 -18.70
N ASP A 188 1.58 -7.11 -19.76
CA ASP A 188 1.30 -6.14 -20.82
C ASP A 188 0.10 -6.59 -21.67
N PHE A 189 -0.42 -5.65 -22.46
CA PHE A 189 -1.61 -5.90 -23.28
C PHE A 189 -1.46 -7.10 -24.23
N HIS A 190 -0.24 -7.40 -24.73
CA HIS A 190 -0.03 -8.55 -25.63
C HIS A 190 -0.08 -9.89 -24.90
N GLN A 191 0.18 -9.90 -23.61
CA GLN A 191 0.17 -11.11 -22.77
C GLN A 191 -1.23 -11.50 -22.31
N LEU A 192 -2.25 -10.64 -22.48
CA LEU A 192 -3.61 -10.91 -22.07
C LEU A 192 -4.32 -11.82 -23.09
N GLU A 193 -4.85 -12.95 -22.63
CA GLU A 193 -5.57 -13.91 -23.48
C GLU A 193 -6.91 -13.35 -23.98
N ASN A 194 -7.63 -12.60 -23.15
CA ASN A 194 -8.94 -12.05 -23.45
C ASN A 194 -8.89 -10.52 -23.65
N LYS A 195 -8.29 -10.10 -24.76
CA LYS A 195 -8.08 -8.68 -25.10
C LYS A 195 -9.37 -7.88 -25.28
N SER A 196 -10.47 -8.55 -25.63
CA SER A 196 -11.78 -7.89 -25.81
C SER A 196 -12.43 -7.47 -24.50
N ALA A 197 -12.01 -8.04 -23.37
CA ALA A 197 -12.48 -7.66 -22.03
C ALA A 197 -11.71 -6.46 -21.46
N VAL A 198 -10.57 -6.09 -22.06
CA VAL A 198 -9.80 -4.90 -21.67
C VAL A 198 -10.41 -3.71 -22.42
N SER A 199 -11.09 -2.83 -21.69
CA SER A 199 -11.55 -1.57 -22.30
C SER A 199 -10.34 -0.72 -22.65
N LEU A 200 -10.09 -0.53 -23.93
CA LEU A 200 -9.09 0.40 -24.48
C LEU A 200 -9.72 1.76 -24.82
N ASP A 201 -10.95 2.00 -24.38
CA ASP A 201 -11.56 3.31 -24.56
C ASP A 201 -10.64 4.36 -23.94
N ASP A 202 -10.18 5.28 -24.79
CA ASP A 202 -9.32 6.42 -24.45
C ASP A 202 -9.98 7.45 -23.52
N THR A 203 -11.06 7.07 -22.86
CA THR A 203 -11.52 7.87 -21.74
C THR A 203 -10.45 7.77 -20.66
N PRO A 204 -10.03 8.89 -20.06
CA PRO A 204 -8.89 8.93 -19.11
C PRO A 204 -8.99 7.98 -17.93
N ASN A 205 -10.10 7.26 -17.80
CA ASN A 205 -10.43 6.42 -16.64
C ASN A 205 -10.45 4.91 -16.91
N THR A 206 -10.34 4.42 -18.16
CA THR A 206 -10.58 3.01 -18.47
C THR A 206 -9.51 2.32 -19.32
N ALA A 207 -8.51 3.05 -19.83
CA ALA A 207 -7.43 2.46 -20.63
C ALA A 207 -6.63 1.46 -19.78
N GLY A 208 -6.97 0.18 -19.89
CA GLY A 208 -6.23 -0.92 -19.28
C GLY A 208 -5.96 -0.75 -17.77
N GLN A 209 -6.99 -0.92 -16.93
CA GLN A 209 -6.82 -0.82 -15.48
C GLN A 209 -5.97 -1.97 -14.93
N GLY A 210 -4.75 -1.68 -14.50
CA GLY A 210 -3.95 -2.60 -13.70
C GLY A 210 -4.42 -2.62 -12.24
N CYS A 211 -4.66 -1.43 -11.69
CA CYS A 211 -5.34 -1.22 -10.42
C CYS A 211 -6.13 0.09 -10.49
N GLY A 212 -7.40 0.04 -10.18
CA GLY A 212 -8.29 1.19 -10.25
C GLY A 212 -7.94 2.32 -9.28
N PRO A 213 -8.53 3.52 -9.47
CA PRO A 213 -8.35 4.63 -8.56
C PRO A 213 -8.73 4.24 -7.12
N HIS A 214 -7.79 4.45 -6.18
CA HIS A 214 -7.99 4.13 -4.76
C HIS A 214 -7.09 4.98 -3.86
N ARG A 215 -7.29 4.86 -2.57
CA ARG A 215 -6.39 5.32 -1.50
C ARG A 215 -6.01 4.12 -0.65
N ASP A 216 -4.74 4.00 -0.27
CA ASP A 216 -4.33 2.93 0.65
C ASP A 216 -4.96 3.09 2.02
N SER A 217 -5.29 1.98 2.66
CA SER A 217 -5.94 1.95 3.97
C SER A 217 -4.99 2.15 5.14
N ASP A 218 -3.73 1.78 4.97
CA ASP A 218 -2.71 1.65 6.02
C ASP A 218 -2.14 3.00 6.48
N LEU A 219 -1.06 2.99 7.27
CA LEU A 219 -0.39 4.20 7.72
C LEU A 219 0.43 4.83 6.58
N LEU A 220 1.40 4.07 6.10
CA LEU A 220 2.28 4.42 4.99
C LEU A 220 2.47 3.21 4.09
N THR A 221 2.57 3.45 2.79
CA THR A 221 2.94 2.44 1.80
C THR A 221 4.30 2.77 1.21
N TYR A 222 5.13 1.75 1.01
CA TYR A 222 6.44 1.84 0.39
C TYR A 222 6.45 0.92 -0.83
N ILE A 223 6.61 1.46 -2.03
CA ILE A 223 6.50 0.68 -3.27
C ILE A 223 7.86 0.63 -3.96
N TYR A 224 8.41 -0.57 -4.10
CA TYR A 224 9.51 -0.81 -5.01
C TYR A 224 8.97 -1.08 -6.43
N GLN A 225 9.25 -0.18 -7.36
CA GLN A 225 8.98 -0.37 -8.80
C GLN A 225 10.11 -1.20 -9.39
N ALA A 226 9.94 -2.54 -9.40
CA ALA A 226 11.03 -3.48 -9.67
C ALA A 226 11.44 -3.61 -11.15
N THR A 227 10.66 -3.02 -12.07
CA THR A 227 10.89 -3.05 -13.52
C THR A 227 10.90 -1.64 -14.11
N ASP A 228 11.51 -1.45 -15.28
CA ASP A 228 11.78 -0.13 -15.88
C ASP A 228 10.56 0.57 -16.51
N HIS A 229 9.34 0.15 -16.18
CA HIS A 229 8.12 0.78 -16.67
C HIS A 229 7.92 2.16 -16.04
N THR A 230 7.72 3.19 -16.87
CA THR A 230 7.67 4.60 -16.42
C THR A 230 6.27 5.20 -16.37
N ASP A 231 5.29 4.61 -17.07
CA ASP A 231 3.99 5.26 -17.33
C ASP A 231 2.81 4.63 -16.60
N SER A 232 3.04 3.60 -15.76
CA SER A 232 1.97 2.80 -15.16
C SER A 232 1.40 3.41 -13.88
N LEU A 233 2.25 3.81 -12.92
CA LEU A 233 1.78 4.39 -11.65
C LEU A 233 1.47 5.86 -11.81
N GLN A 234 0.26 6.26 -11.46
CA GLN A 234 -0.22 7.64 -11.55
C GLN A 234 -0.90 8.09 -10.27
N VAL A 235 -0.67 9.33 -9.88
CA VAL A 235 -1.26 9.99 -8.71
C VAL A 235 -2.15 11.13 -9.18
N GLN A 236 -3.32 11.28 -8.60
CA GLN A 236 -4.23 12.35 -8.94
C GLN A 236 -3.96 13.57 -8.05
N ASN A 237 -3.62 14.70 -8.67
CA ASN A 237 -3.42 15.93 -7.91
C ASN A 237 -4.77 16.55 -7.47
N PHE A 238 -4.72 17.57 -6.61
CA PHE A 238 -5.91 18.18 -6.02
C PHE A 238 -6.75 19.02 -7.00
N GLN A 239 -6.42 19.00 -8.28
CA GLN A 239 -7.18 19.56 -9.40
C GLN A 239 -7.66 18.49 -10.38
N GLY A 240 -7.61 17.21 -10.01
CA GLY A 240 -8.08 16.09 -10.84
C GLY A 240 -7.13 15.57 -11.90
N LYS A 241 -5.99 16.21 -12.05
CA LYS A 241 -5.03 15.82 -13.07
C LYS A 241 -4.20 14.62 -12.60
N TRP A 242 -4.08 13.63 -13.48
CA TRP A 242 -3.19 12.49 -13.25
C TRP A 242 -1.72 12.88 -13.52
N ILE A 243 -0.87 12.66 -12.55
CA ILE A 243 0.58 12.88 -12.58
C ILE A 243 1.27 11.53 -12.54
N THR A 244 2.11 11.25 -13.53
CA THR A 244 2.91 10.02 -13.56
C THR A 244 3.98 10.05 -12.48
N VAL A 245 4.09 8.97 -11.72
CA VAL A 245 5.16 8.79 -10.74
C VAL A 245 6.42 8.32 -11.47
N PRO A 246 7.54 9.06 -11.38
CA PRO A 246 8.78 8.65 -12.01
C PRO A 246 9.28 7.30 -11.48
N ASN A 247 9.88 6.49 -12.33
CA ASN A 247 10.60 5.30 -11.90
C ASN A 247 12.09 5.64 -11.82
N ILE A 248 12.57 5.93 -10.62
CA ILE A 248 14.00 6.19 -10.34
C ILE A 248 14.61 4.88 -9.85
N PRO A 249 15.71 4.41 -10.45
CA PRO A 249 16.37 3.19 -10.03
C PRO A 249 16.67 3.17 -8.52
N ASN A 250 16.28 2.09 -7.86
CA ASN A 250 16.44 1.88 -6.40
C ASN A 250 15.75 2.93 -5.50
N ALA A 251 14.88 3.79 -6.00
CA ALA A 251 14.03 4.60 -5.16
C ALA A 251 12.77 3.82 -4.73
N LEU A 252 12.28 4.12 -3.54
CA LEU A 252 10.96 3.69 -3.10
C LEU A 252 9.96 4.83 -3.31
N VAL A 253 8.81 4.53 -3.89
CA VAL A 253 7.67 5.44 -3.80
C VAL A 253 7.08 5.30 -2.40
N VAL A 254 6.90 6.40 -1.69
CA VAL A 254 6.26 6.39 -0.37
C VAL A 254 5.00 7.23 -0.43
N ASN A 255 3.89 6.70 0.08
CA ASN A 255 2.64 7.44 0.12
C ASN A 255 1.89 7.30 1.45
N ASN A 256 1.14 8.36 1.76
CA ASN A 256 0.25 8.41 2.90
C ASN A 256 -0.95 7.48 2.69
N GLY A 257 -1.29 6.72 3.72
CA GLY A 257 -2.54 5.97 3.77
C GLY A 257 -3.63 6.68 4.57
N GLN A 258 -4.85 6.16 4.47
CA GLN A 258 -6.04 6.72 5.13
C GLN A 258 -5.93 6.71 6.66
N THR A 259 -5.22 5.73 7.23
CA THR A 259 -4.94 5.69 8.68
C THR A 259 -4.11 6.90 9.11
N LEU A 260 -3.05 7.25 8.36
CA LEU A 260 -2.24 8.43 8.67
C LEU A 260 -3.05 9.71 8.50
N GLU A 261 -3.85 9.82 7.43
CA GLU A 261 -4.76 10.97 7.25
C GLU A 261 -5.71 11.11 8.45
N ALA A 262 -6.30 10.01 8.90
CA ALA A 262 -7.24 10.01 10.02
C ALA A 262 -6.59 10.44 11.34
N ILE A 263 -5.46 9.82 11.74
CA ILE A 263 -4.82 10.13 13.02
C ILE A 263 -4.14 11.50 13.02
N SER A 264 -3.70 12.00 11.87
CA SER A 264 -3.12 13.34 11.72
C SER A 264 -4.17 14.44 11.53
N LYS A 265 -5.47 14.16 11.72
CA LYS A 265 -6.57 15.12 11.49
C LYS A 265 -6.56 15.73 10.08
N GLY A 266 -6.17 14.93 9.08
CA GLY A 266 -6.10 15.36 7.70
C GLY A 266 -4.84 16.15 7.33
N VAL A 267 -3.87 16.32 8.23
CA VAL A 267 -2.59 16.98 7.92
C VAL A 267 -1.87 16.22 6.82
N CYS A 268 -1.64 14.92 7.01
CA CYS A 268 -1.04 14.04 5.99
C CYS A 268 -2.15 13.48 5.10
N LYS A 269 -2.25 13.97 3.85
CA LYS A 269 -3.35 13.61 2.95
C LYS A 269 -3.09 12.28 2.23
N ALA A 270 -4.02 11.32 2.32
CA ALA A 270 -4.01 10.12 1.49
C ALA A 270 -4.48 10.48 0.09
N THR A 271 -3.58 10.40 -0.88
CA THR A 271 -3.84 10.87 -2.24
C THR A 271 -4.27 9.72 -3.14
N ILE A 272 -5.26 9.98 -4.00
CA ILE A 272 -5.81 9.00 -4.95
C ILE A 272 -4.73 8.64 -5.97
N HIS A 273 -4.57 7.35 -6.23
CA HIS A 273 -3.64 6.84 -7.22
C HIS A 273 -4.21 5.61 -7.94
N ARG A 274 -3.61 5.29 -9.09
CA ARG A 274 -4.00 4.16 -9.94
C ARG A 274 -2.79 3.54 -10.62
N VAL A 275 -2.98 2.33 -11.15
CA VAL A 275 -1.99 1.69 -12.02
C VAL A 275 -2.63 1.34 -13.36
N LEU A 276 -2.01 1.76 -14.43
CA LEU A 276 -2.34 1.34 -15.79
C LEU A 276 -1.56 0.09 -16.16
N ILE A 277 -2.13 -0.79 -16.96
CA ILE A 277 -1.38 -1.93 -17.51
C ILE A 277 -0.20 -1.41 -18.35
N PRO A 278 0.90 -2.16 -18.41
CA PRO A 278 2.04 -1.83 -19.26
C PRO A 278 1.67 -1.75 -20.73
N LYS A 279 2.35 -0.88 -21.47
CA LYS A 279 2.19 -0.78 -22.92
C LYS A 279 2.44 -2.12 -23.60
N ALA A 280 1.74 -2.37 -24.68
CA ALA A 280 1.91 -3.58 -25.50
C ALA A 280 3.36 -3.77 -25.93
N GLY A 281 3.93 -4.94 -25.65
CA GLY A 281 5.31 -5.30 -25.96
C GLY A 281 6.38 -4.82 -24.97
N SER A 282 5.98 -4.18 -23.84
CA SER A 282 6.92 -3.76 -22.81
C SER A 282 7.22 -4.85 -21.76
N GLY A 283 6.49 -5.97 -21.81
CA GLY A 283 6.61 -7.07 -20.86
C GLY A 283 5.89 -6.84 -19.53
N THR A 284 5.96 -7.84 -18.67
CA THR A 284 5.32 -7.80 -17.35
C THR A 284 5.96 -6.77 -16.43
N ARG A 285 5.16 -5.87 -15.86
CA ARG A 285 5.58 -4.96 -14.80
C ARG A 285 5.48 -5.66 -13.44
N ILE A 286 6.55 -5.61 -12.65
CA ILE A 286 6.56 -6.07 -11.26
C ILE A 286 6.57 -4.86 -10.31
N SER A 287 5.66 -4.89 -9.34
CA SER A 287 5.56 -3.91 -8.26
C SER A 287 5.51 -4.62 -6.91
N ILE A 288 6.23 -4.10 -5.93
CA ILE A 288 6.38 -4.70 -4.61
C ILE A 288 6.03 -3.65 -3.55
N PRO A 289 4.75 -3.46 -3.24
CA PRO A 289 4.32 -2.58 -2.14
C PRO A 289 4.48 -3.28 -0.79
N PHE A 290 4.99 -2.53 0.18
CA PHE A 290 5.02 -2.86 1.61
C PHE A 290 4.12 -1.88 2.35
N PHE A 291 3.25 -2.39 3.21
CA PHE A 291 2.25 -1.61 3.94
C PHE A 291 2.57 -1.61 5.43
N GLN A 292 2.86 -0.43 5.97
CA GLN A 292 3.01 -0.24 7.40
C GLN A 292 1.64 -0.05 8.03
N THR A 293 1.18 -1.05 8.76
CA THR A 293 -0.10 -1.02 9.47
C THR A 293 0.10 -0.57 10.91
N ILE A 294 -0.95 -0.05 11.56
CA ILE A 294 -0.98 0.14 13.00
C ILE A 294 -1.61 -1.08 13.69
N ASP A 295 -1.43 -1.21 15.00
CA ASP A 295 -2.05 -2.29 15.76
C ASP A 295 -3.58 -2.28 15.58
N LEU A 296 -4.13 -3.44 15.30
CA LEU A 296 -5.56 -3.64 15.02
C LEU A 296 -6.47 -3.27 16.19
N ASP A 297 -5.98 -3.36 17.44
CA ASP A 297 -6.72 -2.94 18.64
C ASP A 297 -6.66 -1.42 18.88
N SER A 298 -5.86 -0.69 18.09
CA SER A 298 -5.80 0.75 18.20
C SER A 298 -7.14 1.37 17.84
N TYR A 299 -7.60 2.28 18.70
CA TYR A 299 -8.68 3.17 18.34
C TYR A 299 -8.13 4.34 17.53
N LYS A 300 -8.95 4.93 16.68
CA LYS A 300 -8.63 6.15 15.95
C LYS A 300 -8.53 7.34 16.92
N VAL A 301 -7.45 7.37 17.68
CA VAL A 301 -7.14 8.53 18.53
C VAL A 301 -6.26 9.47 17.71
N SER A 302 -6.76 10.68 17.46
CA SER A 302 -5.97 11.68 16.73
C SER A 302 -4.69 12.05 17.50
N LEU A 303 -3.62 12.28 16.76
CA LEU A 303 -2.38 12.88 17.29
C LEU A 303 -2.71 14.20 17.96
N LYS A 304 -2.12 14.40 19.15
CA LYS A 304 -2.29 15.61 19.94
C LYS A 304 -1.16 16.60 19.64
N ASP A 305 -1.40 17.85 19.96
CA ASP A 305 -0.36 18.90 19.97
C ASP A 305 0.33 19.16 18.62
N ILE A 306 -0.38 18.88 17.49
CA ILE A 306 0.10 19.31 16.18
C ILE A 306 0.17 20.84 16.18
N PRO A 307 1.35 21.45 15.85
CA PRO A 307 1.53 22.88 15.88
C PRO A 307 0.59 23.64 14.95
N GLN A 308 0.22 24.86 15.34
CA GLN A 308 -0.76 25.66 14.58
C GLN A 308 -0.25 26.02 13.19
N ASP A 309 1.06 26.29 13.02
CA ASP A 309 1.67 26.55 11.71
C ASP A 309 1.53 25.38 10.74
N VAL A 310 1.56 24.13 11.23
CA VAL A 310 1.32 22.92 10.43
C VAL A 310 -0.14 22.79 10.04
N LEU A 311 -1.05 23.11 10.98
CA LEU A 311 -2.50 23.14 10.70
C LEU A 311 -2.86 24.22 9.68
N ASP A 312 -2.21 25.39 9.74
CA ASP A 312 -2.41 26.49 8.80
C ASP A 312 -2.01 26.08 7.36
N ILE A 313 -0.92 25.32 7.19
CA ILE A 313 -0.50 24.76 5.88
C ILE A 313 -1.57 23.79 5.35
N LYS A 314 -2.10 22.93 6.21
CA LYS A 314 -3.19 22.01 5.87
C LYS A 314 -4.43 22.80 5.41
N ASP A 315 -4.86 23.80 6.17
CA ASP A 315 -6.04 24.60 5.86
C ASP A 315 -5.87 25.39 4.55
N GLU A 316 -4.64 25.86 4.25
CA GLU A 316 -4.34 26.47 2.96
C GLU A 316 -4.43 25.46 1.81
N ARG A 317 -3.93 24.22 2.00
CA ARG A 317 -4.09 23.14 1.01
C ARG A 317 -5.57 22.81 0.79
N ASP A 318 -6.35 22.62 1.86
CA ASP A 318 -7.75 22.19 1.78
C ASP A 318 -8.62 23.22 1.04
N ARG A 319 -8.32 24.51 1.17
CA ARG A 319 -8.97 25.58 0.38
C ARG A 319 -8.70 25.49 -1.13
N LYS A 320 -7.68 24.75 -1.56
CA LYS A 320 -7.28 24.59 -2.97
C LYS A 320 -7.79 23.27 -3.59
N ILE A 321 -8.39 22.39 -2.77
CA ILE A 321 -8.98 21.13 -3.25
C ILE A 321 -10.32 21.46 -3.93
N GLU A 322 -10.44 21.13 -5.20
CA GLU A 322 -11.68 21.25 -5.96
C GLU A 322 -12.55 20.01 -5.75
N ASP A 323 -13.87 20.18 -5.77
CA ASP A 323 -14.86 19.10 -5.53
C ASP A 323 -15.10 18.27 -6.80
N TRP A 324 -14.03 17.73 -7.41
CA TRP A 324 -14.08 16.91 -8.63
C TRP A 324 -13.69 15.44 -8.35
N ALA A 325 -13.22 15.16 -7.15
CA ALA A 325 -12.66 13.86 -6.84
C ALA A 325 -13.68 12.74 -7.03
N VAL A 326 -13.31 11.72 -7.80
CA VAL A 326 -14.02 10.44 -7.77
C VAL A 326 -14.09 10.00 -6.31
N ASP A 327 -15.30 9.81 -5.79
CA ASP A 327 -15.47 9.28 -4.45
C ASP A 327 -15.00 7.82 -4.43
N VAL A 328 -13.75 7.63 -4.01
CA VAL A 328 -13.16 6.29 -3.82
C VAL A 328 -13.45 5.75 -2.41
N GLY A 329 -14.27 6.47 -1.65
CA GLY A 329 -14.61 6.16 -0.27
C GLY A 329 -13.48 6.44 0.71
N PHE A 330 -13.87 6.67 1.95
CA PHE A 330 -12.97 6.75 3.09
C PHE A 330 -13.36 5.65 4.09
N GLN A 331 -12.40 4.79 4.44
CA GLN A 331 -12.72 3.60 5.26
C GLN A 331 -13.15 3.94 6.68
N TYR A 332 -12.79 5.13 7.19
CA TYR A 332 -13.11 5.58 8.53
C TYR A 332 -14.37 6.48 8.52
N GLN A 333 -15.52 5.87 8.28
CA GLN A 333 -16.83 6.54 8.45
C GLN A 333 -17.08 6.84 9.93
N PRO A 334 -17.93 7.82 10.28
CA PRO A 334 -18.18 8.22 11.69
C PRO A 334 -18.58 7.07 12.62
N ASP A 335 -19.31 6.08 12.13
CA ASP A 335 -19.71 4.93 12.94
C ASP A 335 -18.56 3.97 13.24
N VAL A 336 -17.52 3.94 12.40
CA VAL A 336 -16.31 3.13 12.58
C VAL A 336 -15.40 3.71 13.67
N GLU A 337 -15.55 4.98 14.04
CA GLU A 337 -14.77 5.62 15.12
C GLU A 337 -15.00 4.97 16.49
N LYS A 338 -16.11 4.29 16.66
CA LYS A 338 -16.48 3.57 17.91
C LYS A 338 -15.77 2.21 18.04
N HIS A 339 -15.14 1.75 17.00
CA HIS A 339 -14.50 0.43 16.94
C HIS A 339 -12.98 0.55 16.74
N PRO A 340 -12.21 -0.48 17.15
CA PRO A 340 -10.80 -0.56 16.81
C PRO A 340 -10.58 -0.52 15.29
N VAL A 341 -9.39 -0.05 14.87
CA VAL A 341 -9.00 0.03 13.46
C VAL A 341 -9.15 -1.32 12.76
N GLY A 342 -8.82 -2.42 13.44
CA GLY A 342 -8.96 -3.78 12.91
C GLY A 342 -10.36 -4.12 12.43
N TYR A 343 -11.39 -3.58 13.07
CA TYR A 343 -12.76 -3.78 12.64
C TYR A 343 -13.03 -3.22 11.24
N ALA A 344 -12.59 -1.98 10.95
CA ALA A 344 -12.74 -1.37 9.63
C ALA A 344 -11.92 -2.11 8.56
N VAL A 345 -10.66 -2.45 8.89
CA VAL A 345 -9.77 -3.15 7.99
C VAL A 345 -10.33 -4.53 7.64
N PHE A 346 -10.83 -5.27 8.64
CA PHE A 346 -11.44 -6.59 8.42
C PHE A 346 -12.67 -6.50 7.51
N ARG A 347 -13.59 -5.55 7.74
CA ARG A 347 -14.77 -5.35 6.90
C ARG A 347 -14.41 -4.98 5.46
N ASN A 348 -13.36 -4.19 5.27
CA ASN A 348 -12.84 -3.89 3.93
C ASN A 348 -12.30 -5.15 3.23
N ARG A 349 -11.60 -6.03 3.95
CA ARG A 349 -11.15 -7.32 3.42
C ARG A 349 -12.32 -8.23 3.07
N ILE A 350 -13.34 -8.31 3.91
CA ILE A 350 -14.58 -9.04 3.63
C ILE A 350 -15.22 -8.58 2.32
N LYS A 351 -15.29 -7.27 2.08
CA LYS A 351 -15.89 -6.67 0.88
C LYS A 351 -15.05 -6.92 -0.39
N SER A 352 -13.73 -6.79 -0.29
CA SER A 352 -12.83 -6.86 -1.44
C SER A 352 -12.49 -8.29 -1.88
N HIS A 353 -12.62 -9.29 -1.00
CA HIS A 353 -12.29 -10.69 -1.26
C HIS A 353 -13.52 -11.57 -0.93
N GLN A 354 -14.55 -11.45 -1.76
CA GLN A 354 -15.85 -12.07 -1.49
C GLN A 354 -15.83 -13.58 -1.58
N ASP A 355 -14.96 -14.19 -2.38
CA ASP A 355 -14.74 -15.64 -2.49
C ASP A 355 -14.18 -16.23 -1.18
N VAL A 356 -13.11 -15.62 -0.64
CA VAL A 356 -12.54 -15.96 0.68
C VAL A 356 -13.59 -15.77 1.76
N SER A 357 -14.31 -14.65 1.71
CA SER A 357 -15.32 -14.28 2.69
C SER A 357 -16.54 -15.21 2.66
N ALA A 358 -16.98 -15.66 1.49
CA ALA A 358 -18.06 -16.63 1.35
C ALA A 358 -17.69 -17.98 1.97
N LYS A 359 -16.41 -18.37 1.89
CA LYS A 359 -15.92 -19.62 2.46
C LYS A 359 -15.75 -19.55 3.98
N TRP A 360 -15.11 -18.48 4.48
CA TRP A 360 -14.67 -18.41 5.87
C TRP A 360 -15.55 -17.54 6.78
N TYR A 361 -16.27 -16.56 6.21
CA TYR A 361 -17.05 -15.55 6.94
C TYR A 361 -18.44 -15.30 6.32
N PRO A 362 -19.23 -16.34 5.95
CA PRO A 362 -20.44 -16.17 5.15
C PRO A 362 -21.50 -15.27 5.79
N GLN A 363 -21.59 -15.25 7.13
CA GLN A 363 -22.54 -14.40 7.85
C GLN A 363 -22.12 -12.93 7.78
N ILE A 364 -20.83 -12.65 8.05
CA ILE A 364 -20.29 -11.30 8.04
C ILE A 364 -20.33 -10.71 6.62
N LEU A 365 -20.09 -11.55 5.59
CA LEU A 365 -20.22 -11.14 4.20
C LEU A 365 -21.65 -10.65 3.90
N LYS A 366 -22.68 -11.37 4.36
CA LYS A 366 -24.08 -10.94 4.18
C LYS A 366 -24.37 -9.61 4.87
N GLU A 367 -23.89 -9.43 6.10
CA GLU A 367 -24.04 -8.18 6.85
C GLU A 367 -23.37 -7.02 6.13
N VAL A 368 -22.11 -7.20 5.70
CA VAL A 368 -21.34 -6.17 5.00
C VAL A 368 -22.00 -5.77 3.67
N LEU A 369 -22.50 -6.74 2.90
CA LEU A 369 -23.15 -6.45 1.62
C LEU A 369 -24.55 -5.86 1.76
N ALA A 370 -25.21 -6.04 2.89
CA ALA A 370 -26.54 -5.45 3.15
C ALA A 370 -26.50 -3.96 3.53
N GLU A 371 -25.33 -3.43 3.85
CA GLU A 371 -25.14 -2.00 4.20
C GLU A 371 -24.91 -1.12 2.96
N TYR A 372 -24.82 -1.73 1.79
CA TYR A 372 -24.58 -1.06 0.50
C TYR A 372 -25.70 -1.34 -0.52
#